data_b310447fa7e0bdd46bce83a0dd3792cc
#
_entry.id   b310447fa7e0bdd46bce83a0dd3792cc
#
_cell.length_a   1.000
_cell.length_b   1.000
_cell.length_c   1.000
_cell.angle_alpha   90.00
_cell.angle_beta   90.00
_cell.angle_gamma   90.00
#
_symmetry.space_group_name_H-M   'P 1'
#
loop_
_entity.id
_entity.type
_entity.pdbx_description
1 polymer ?
#
loop_
_entity_poly.entity_id
_entity_poly.type
_entity_poly.pdbx_seq_one_letter_code
_entity_poly.pdbx_strand_id
1 'polypeptide(L)'
;PEFFTDMFRSDEFCEEFIARWEEISPLIMTEVWANTEKYLTAAENAMVRNSQRWPIYFPSDSWPQEEINFATEIANMYSWLSYRVSHLTPIFNKYVQLD
;
A
#
# COMPACT_ATOMS: atom_id res chain seq x y z
N PRO A 1 6.96 -8.42 18.28
CA PRO A 1 7.48 -9.54 19.07
C PRO A 1 9.01 -9.59 19.05
N GLU A 2 9.58 -10.12 20.11
CA GLU A 2 11.03 -10.22 20.28
C GLU A 2 11.70 -11.00 19.15
N PHE A 3 11.02 -11.96 18.59
CA PHE A 3 11.54 -12.79 17.51
C PHE A 3 12.01 -11.94 16.33
N PHE A 4 11.18 -11.01 15.87
CA PHE A 4 11.54 -10.14 14.75
C PHE A 4 12.64 -9.14 15.12
N THR A 5 12.58 -8.62 16.32
CA THR A 5 13.62 -7.72 16.83
C THR A 5 14.98 -8.40 16.88
N ASP A 6 15.00 -9.67 17.33
CA ASP A 6 16.23 -10.42 17.43
C ASP A 6 16.86 -10.74 16.07
N MET A 7 16.03 -10.95 15.04
CA MET A 7 16.53 -11.14 13.68
C MET A 7 17.34 -9.93 13.18
N PHE A 8 16.89 -8.71 13.51
CA PHE A 8 17.57 -7.48 13.10
C PHE A 8 18.87 -7.22 13.87
N ARG A 9 19.21 -8.03 14.86
CA ARG A 9 20.52 -7.96 15.53
C ARG A 9 21.61 -8.69 14.76
N SER A 10 21.24 -9.50 13.77
CA SER A 10 22.18 -10.19 12.90
C SER A 10 22.54 -9.29 11.72
N ASP A 11 23.82 -8.96 11.57
CA ASP A 11 24.30 -8.16 10.45
C ASP A 11 24.02 -8.82 9.11
N GLU A 12 24.22 -10.14 9.06
CA GLU A 12 23.96 -10.92 7.85
C GLU A 12 22.49 -10.84 7.44
N PHE A 13 21.57 -10.97 8.40
CA PHE A 13 20.14 -10.83 8.13
C PHE A 13 19.80 -9.43 7.64
N CYS A 14 20.35 -8.39 8.29
CA CYS A 14 20.10 -7.01 7.90
C CYS A 14 20.57 -6.72 6.49
N GLU A 15 21.76 -7.21 6.12
CA GLU A 15 22.30 -7.03 4.78
C GLU A 15 21.41 -7.69 3.73
N GLU A 16 20.98 -8.92 3.97
CA GLU A 16 20.06 -9.62 3.06
C GLU A 16 18.70 -8.95 2.97
N PHE A 17 18.19 -8.48 4.10
CA PHE A 17 16.91 -7.78 4.16
C PHE A 17 16.94 -6.51 3.31
N ILE A 18 17.96 -5.68 3.49
CA ILE A 18 18.10 -4.43 2.73
C ILE A 18 18.30 -4.70 1.25
N ALA A 19 19.14 -5.67 0.90
CA ALA A 19 19.36 -6.05 -0.50
C ALA A 19 18.05 -6.50 -1.16
N ARG A 20 17.27 -7.30 -0.46
CA ARG A 20 15.97 -7.76 -0.96
C ARG A 20 14.97 -6.62 -1.08
N TRP A 21 14.94 -5.72 -0.11
CA TRP A 21 14.07 -4.54 -0.15
C TRP A 21 14.43 -3.64 -1.32
N GLU A 22 15.70 -3.38 -1.56
CA GLU A 22 16.15 -2.57 -2.69
C GLU A 22 15.79 -3.19 -4.03
N GLU A 23 15.79 -4.53 -4.11
CA GLU A 23 15.40 -5.26 -5.30
C GLU A 23 13.90 -5.16 -5.56
N ILE A 24 13.05 -5.35 -4.54
CA ILE A 24 11.60 -5.44 -4.72
C ILE A 24 10.88 -4.11 -4.59
N SER A 25 11.40 -3.14 -3.83
CA SER A 25 10.66 -1.90 -3.58
C SER A 25 10.32 -1.12 -4.85
N PRO A 26 11.21 -1.03 -5.86
CA PRO A 26 10.83 -0.37 -7.11
C PRO A 26 9.74 -1.11 -7.87
N LEU A 27 9.61 -2.42 -7.66
CA LEU A 27 8.65 -3.26 -8.35
C LEU A 27 7.27 -3.23 -7.69
N ILE A 28 7.19 -2.92 -6.40
CA ILE A 28 5.92 -2.93 -5.66
C ILE A 28 4.89 -2.02 -6.33
N MET A 29 5.26 -0.76 -6.59
CA MET A 29 4.33 0.20 -7.16
C MET A 29 3.95 -0.16 -8.59
N THR A 30 4.92 -0.62 -9.39
CA THR A 30 4.67 -1.03 -10.78
C THR A 30 3.72 -2.22 -10.84
N GLU A 31 3.97 -3.24 -10.03
CA GLU A 31 3.15 -4.46 -10.02
C GLU A 31 1.76 -4.22 -9.44
N VAL A 32 1.68 -3.48 -8.34
CA VAL A 32 0.39 -3.14 -7.74
C VAL A 32 -0.46 -2.33 -8.72
N TRP A 33 0.13 -1.35 -9.39
CA TRP A 33 -0.61 -0.53 -10.35
C TRP A 33 -1.06 -1.34 -11.55
N ALA A 34 -0.18 -2.16 -12.12
CA ALA A 34 -0.53 -3.01 -13.26
C ALA A 34 -1.68 -3.95 -12.94
N ASN A 35 -1.64 -4.59 -11.76
CA ASN A 35 -2.72 -5.47 -11.31
C ASN A 35 -4.01 -4.69 -11.05
N THR A 36 -3.93 -3.52 -10.45
CA THR A 36 -5.09 -2.66 -10.19
C THR A 36 -5.77 -2.26 -11.50
N GLU A 37 -5.01 -1.80 -12.49
CA GLU A 37 -5.57 -1.44 -13.80
C GLU A 37 -6.23 -2.63 -14.48
N LYS A 38 -5.61 -3.80 -14.41
CA LYS A 38 -6.15 -5.02 -15.01
C LYS A 38 -7.51 -5.37 -14.42
N TYR A 39 -7.63 -5.36 -13.10
CA TYR A 39 -8.88 -5.71 -12.43
C TYR A 39 -9.94 -4.62 -12.56
N LEU A 40 -9.53 -3.35 -12.55
CA LEU A 40 -10.45 -2.24 -12.78
C LEU A 40 -11.06 -2.31 -14.17
N THR A 41 -10.25 -2.54 -15.20
CA THR A 41 -10.74 -2.66 -16.57
C THR A 41 -11.76 -3.79 -16.69
N ALA A 42 -11.49 -4.93 -16.04
CA ALA A 42 -12.38 -6.07 -16.07
C ALA A 42 -13.70 -5.83 -15.32
N ALA A 43 -13.69 -5.05 -14.25
CA ALA A 43 -14.81 -4.89 -13.32
C ALA A 43 -15.49 -3.52 -13.40
N GLU A 44 -15.00 -2.59 -14.21
CA GLU A 44 -15.43 -1.19 -14.21
C GLU A 44 -16.93 -1.02 -14.32
N ASN A 45 -17.54 -1.64 -15.32
CA ASN A 45 -18.98 -1.51 -15.54
C ASN A 45 -19.81 -2.07 -14.37
N ALA A 46 -19.37 -3.18 -13.81
CA ALA A 46 -20.02 -3.78 -12.65
C ALA A 46 -19.91 -2.89 -11.43
N MET A 47 -18.74 -2.29 -11.21
CA MET A 47 -18.51 -1.37 -10.09
C MET A 47 -19.36 -0.12 -10.19
N VAL A 48 -19.47 0.46 -11.38
CA VAL A 48 -20.32 1.65 -11.60
C VAL A 48 -21.77 1.32 -11.32
N ARG A 49 -22.27 0.23 -11.87
CA ARG A 49 -23.67 -0.19 -11.65
C ARG A 49 -23.96 -0.50 -10.19
N ASN A 50 -23.00 -1.15 -9.52
CA ASN A 50 -23.15 -1.45 -8.11
C ASN A 50 -23.19 -0.18 -7.26
N SER A 51 -22.33 0.80 -7.55
CA SER A 51 -22.33 2.09 -6.85
C SER A 51 -23.61 2.87 -7.04
N GLN A 52 -24.21 2.81 -8.24
CA GLN A 52 -25.46 3.47 -8.51
C GLN A 52 -26.63 2.83 -7.74
N ARG A 53 -26.61 1.52 -7.63
CA ARG A 53 -27.67 0.78 -6.95
C ARG A 53 -27.51 0.77 -5.43
N TRP A 54 -26.27 0.65 -4.95
CA TRP A 54 -25.91 0.51 -3.53
C TRP A 54 -24.81 1.48 -3.15
N PRO A 55 -25.13 2.80 -3.12
CA PRO A 55 -24.10 3.79 -2.76
C PRO A 55 -23.54 3.52 -1.36
N ILE A 56 -22.23 3.69 -1.23
CA ILE A 56 -21.51 3.51 0.04
C ILE A 56 -21.04 4.89 0.51
N TYR A 57 -21.26 5.18 1.78
CA TYR A 57 -20.91 6.47 2.36
C TYR A 57 -19.82 6.31 3.43
N PHE A 58 -19.02 7.35 3.60
CA PHE A 58 -18.06 7.36 4.68
C PHE A 58 -18.80 7.38 6.02
N PRO A 59 -18.33 6.61 7.02
CA PRO A 59 -18.87 6.70 8.38
C PRO A 59 -18.74 8.11 8.90
N SER A 60 -19.86 8.72 9.26
CA SER A 60 -19.87 10.09 9.78
C SER A 60 -21.19 10.33 10.52
N ASP A 61 -21.09 11.06 11.64
CA ASP A 61 -22.26 11.53 12.37
C ASP A 61 -22.86 12.79 11.74
N SER A 62 -22.13 13.42 10.80
CA SER A 62 -22.57 14.61 10.10
C SER A 62 -23.50 14.27 8.96
N TRP A 63 -24.44 15.12 8.68
CA TRP A 63 -25.38 14.99 7.60
C TRP A 63 -25.29 16.23 6.69
N PRO A 64 -25.26 16.08 5.35
CA PRO A 64 -25.28 14.82 4.60
C PRO A 64 -23.94 14.08 4.64
N GLN A 65 -23.99 12.76 4.54
CA GLN A 65 -22.81 11.93 4.47
C GLN A 65 -22.17 11.99 3.07
N GLU A 66 -20.86 11.88 3.02
CA GLU A 66 -20.11 11.85 1.76
C GLU A 66 -20.11 10.45 1.17
N GLU A 67 -20.51 10.34 -0.10
CA GLU A 67 -20.49 9.08 -0.82
C GLU A 67 -19.07 8.68 -1.19
N ILE A 68 -18.75 7.39 -1.04
CA ILE A 68 -17.45 6.85 -1.41
C ILE A 68 -17.38 6.73 -2.93
N ASN A 69 -16.35 7.35 -3.51
CA ASN A 69 -16.02 7.25 -4.93
C ASN A 69 -14.85 6.28 -5.11
N PHE A 70 -15.07 5.16 -5.79
CA PHE A 70 -14.04 4.13 -5.93
C PHE A 70 -12.80 4.62 -6.66
N ALA A 71 -12.94 5.46 -7.68
CA ALA A 71 -11.78 6.00 -8.40
C ALA A 71 -10.90 6.84 -7.47
N THR A 72 -11.53 7.69 -6.64
CA THR A 72 -10.81 8.49 -5.65
C THR A 72 -10.14 7.61 -4.61
N GLU A 73 -10.83 6.58 -4.12
CA GLU A 73 -10.29 5.67 -3.11
C GLU A 73 -9.08 4.87 -3.65
N ILE A 74 -9.15 4.46 -4.91
CA ILE A 74 -8.02 3.76 -5.55
C ILE A 74 -6.82 4.69 -5.70
N ALA A 75 -7.04 5.95 -6.08
CA ALA A 75 -5.98 6.95 -6.16
C ALA A 75 -5.37 7.21 -4.78
N ASN A 76 -6.21 7.29 -3.74
CA ASN A 76 -5.75 7.46 -2.35
C ASN A 76 -4.94 6.27 -1.88
N MET A 77 -5.38 5.06 -2.20
CA MET A 77 -4.65 3.84 -1.87
C MET A 77 -3.26 3.82 -2.53
N TYR A 78 -3.19 4.19 -3.80
CA TYR A 78 -1.92 4.25 -4.53
C TYR A 78 -0.98 5.29 -3.91
N SER A 79 -1.50 6.47 -3.60
CA SER A 79 -0.71 7.54 -2.97
C SER A 79 -0.20 7.11 -1.59
N TRP A 80 -1.06 6.47 -0.81
CA TRP A 80 -0.69 5.97 0.51
C TRP A 80 0.42 4.92 0.41
N LEU A 81 0.28 3.96 -0.51
CA LEU A 81 1.25 2.90 -0.68
C LEU A 81 2.59 3.45 -1.16
N SER A 82 2.58 4.38 -2.12
CA SER A 82 3.77 5.05 -2.61
C SER A 82 4.52 5.76 -1.47
N TYR A 83 3.77 6.51 -0.66
CA TYR A 83 4.34 7.17 0.52
C TYR A 83 4.93 6.14 1.50
N ARG A 84 4.21 5.06 1.74
CA ARG A 84 4.64 4.02 2.69
C ARG A 84 5.94 3.36 2.24
N VAL A 85 6.06 2.99 0.97
CA VAL A 85 7.28 2.40 0.42
C VAL A 85 8.46 3.36 0.58
N SER A 86 8.27 4.63 0.24
CA SER A 86 9.31 5.67 0.37
C SER A 86 9.70 5.88 1.83
N HIS A 87 8.73 5.80 2.74
CA HIS A 87 8.97 6.01 4.16
C HIS A 87 9.73 4.83 4.80
N LEU A 88 9.44 3.61 4.37
CA LEU A 88 10.07 2.42 4.94
C LEU A 88 11.55 2.29 4.56
N THR A 89 11.94 2.75 3.38
CA THR A 89 13.32 2.62 2.92
C THR A 89 14.34 3.22 3.89
N PRO A 90 14.19 4.50 4.34
CA PRO A 90 15.14 5.05 5.31
C PRO A 90 15.05 4.37 6.68
N ILE A 91 13.88 3.87 7.07
CA ILE A 91 13.72 3.14 8.33
C ILE A 91 14.54 1.84 8.29
N PHE A 92 14.45 1.08 7.21
CA PHE A 92 15.20 -0.17 7.08
C PHE A 92 16.72 0.09 7.02
N ASN A 93 17.13 1.12 6.30
CA ASN A 93 18.55 1.51 6.29
C ASN A 93 19.06 1.89 7.67
N LYS A 94 18.22 2.52 8.48
CA LYS A 94 18.55 2.86 9.86
C LYS A 94 18.81 1.61 10.71
N TYR A 95 18.03 0.55 10.52
CA TYR A 95 18.24 -0.70 11.25
C TYR A 95 19.60 -1.31 10.94
N VAL A 96 20.04 -1.25 9.69
CA VAL A 96 21.38 -1.73 9.31
C VAL A 96 22.47 -0.88 9.96
N GLN A 97 22.29 0.43 10.05
CA GLN A 97 23.28 1.35 10.62
C GLN A 97 23.42 1.24 12.14
N LEU A 98 22.42 0.68 12.81
CA LEU A 98 22.47 0.53 14.27
C LEU A 98 23.41 -0.57 14.74
N ASP A 99 23.89 -1.39 13.85
CA ASP A 99 24.92 -2.41 14.13
C ASP A 99 26.30 -1.89 13.74
#